data_de4ba36e1e5e8708eddff2ffeb8a32bb
#
_entry.id   de4ba36e1e5e8708eddff2ffeb8a32bb
#
_cell.length_a   1.000
_cell.length_b   1.000
_cell.length_c   1.000
_cell.angle_alpha   90.00
_cell.angle_beta   90.00
_cell.angle_gamma   90.00
#
_symmetry.space_group_name_H-M   'P 1'
#
loop_
_entity.id
_entity.type
_entity.pdbx_description
1 polymer ?
#
loop_
_entity_poly.entity_id
_entity_poly.type
_entity_poly.pdbx_seq_one_letter_code
_entity_poly.pdbx_strand_id
1 'polypeptide(L)'
;MNSLRFDNTRYEKISEQHEGSLEWLWDHKEYKAWSSADFSDLLLIEGKPGSGKSTLMKYFQRSLSEREPRQSQIVASFYYSYREGERQTNHSNMLRSVLYDILSQNEEFSFHFQSYYRQVAQGGGHPEWSYKSLKGLLLSLVKNHPVSERLYLIVDAMDESDDGERLDVIEFLLALCATRGHCLVKVFVASRPVDGLGGQSAGNHKLIRLQDVNKSDISKFVASFLGNPRLDLPPGSALWAKEYITEHAQGVFVWVHLVKAELLDYARDGCSESDITDFLKSLPTELEGVYDRMLMRLEGGKKRNVEVGQKMLQFVLFACRPLGLGELKQALAIRDSLDAGFSLSDESFQRGLIHSIEKRIISCAANFLEIKAGSDHGSFSSRLTL
;
A
#
# COMPACT_ATOMS: atom_id res chain seq x y z
N MET A 1 1.10 25.61 12.25
CA MET A 1 0.68 24.21 12.07
C MET A 1 -0.03 23.95 10.74
N ASN A 2 -1.06 24.73 10.36
CA ASN A 2 -1.78 24.50 9.07
C ASN A 2 -0.88 24.46 7.82
N SER A 3 0.23 25.21 7.81
CA SER A 3 1.21 25.20 6.71
C SER A 3 2.01 23.89 6.60
N LEU A 4 2.04 23.08 7.63
CA LEU A 4 2.68 21.77 7.65
C LEU A 4 1.70 20.64 7.26
N ARG A 5 0.39 20.88 7.34
CA ARG A 5 -0.62 19.85 7.04
C ARG A 5 -0.42 19.31 5.64
N PHE A 6 -0.32 18.00 5.58
CA PHE A 6 -0.26 17.22 4.34
C PHE A 6 -1.23 16.03 4.45
N ASP A 7 -2.16 15.94 3.51
CA ASP A 7 -3.13 14.85 3.51
C ASP A 7 -2.51 13.62 2.85
N ASN A 8 -2.16 12.62 3.66
CA ASN A 8 -1.63 11.35 3.18
C ASN A 8 -2.77 10.43 2.71
N THR A 9 -3.20 10.62 1.47
CA THR A 9 -4.33 9.89 0.87
C THR A 9 -4.04 8.41 0.66
N ARG A 10 -2.77 7.99 0.66
CA ARG A 10 -2.37 6.60 0.44
C ARG A 10 -2.84 5.67 1.57
N TYR A 11 -2.75 6.12 2.83
CA TYR A 11 -3.15 5.33 3.99
C TYR A 11 -4.58 4.78 3.87
N GLU A 12 -5.52 5.62 3.46
CA GLU A 12 -6.93 5.25 3.32
C GLU A 12 -7.17 4.17 2.24
N LYS A 13 -6.32 4.12 1.23
CA LYS A 13 -6.42 3.20 0.10
C LYS A 13 -5.82 1.82 0.36
N ILE A 14 -5.04 1.67 1.45
CA ILE A 14 -4.42 0.39 1.81
C ILE A 14 -5.51 -0.54 2.36
N SER A 15 -5.58 -1.74 1.80
CA SER A 15 -6.52 -2.77 2.26
C SER A 15 -6.22 -3.21 3.69
N GLU A 16 -7.28 -3.53 4.43
CA GLU A 16 -7.16 -4.12 5.75
C GLU A 16 -6.55 -5.53 5.67
N GLN A 17 -5.94 -5.95 6.76
CA GLN A 17 -5.41 -7.32 6.87
C GLN A 17 -6.54 -8.35 6.87
N HIS A 18 -6.25 -9.57 6.42
CA HIS A 18 -7.13 -10.71 6.62
C HIS A 18 -7.22 -11.05 8.11
N GLU A 19 -8.41 -11.43 8.57
CA GLU A 19 -8.68 -11.75 9.97
C GLU A 19 -7.67 -12.79 10.52
N GLY A 20 -7.09 -12.48 11.67
CA GLY A 20 -6.07 -13.32 12.31
C GLY A 20 -4.71 -13.36 11.63
N SER A 21 -4.46 -12.48 10.62
CA SER A 21 -3.15 -12.32 10.00
C SER A 21 -2.32 -11.26 10.72
N LEU A 22 -1.00 -11.31 10.51
CA LEU A 22 0.01 -10.36 11.00
C LEU A 22 0.25 -10.37 12.51
N GLU A 23 -0.44 -11.23 13.25
CA GLU A 23 -0.27 -11.37 14.71
C GLU A 23 1.15 -11.78 15.11
N TRP A 24 1.86 -12.51 14.22
CA TRP A 24 3.25 -12.94 14.41
C TRP A 24 4.22 -11.76 14.63
N LEU A 25 3.89 -10.54 14.16
CA LEU A 25 4.76 -9.37 14.28
C LEU A 25 5.11 -9.11 15.75
N TRP A 26 4.13 -9.15 16.62
CA TRP A 26 4.28 -8.83 18.05
C TRP A 26 5.17 -9.85 18.80
N ASP A 27 5.26 -11.07 18.27
CA ASP A 27 6.08 -12.14 18.82
C ASP A 27 7.43 -12.32 18.12
N HIS A 28 7.64 -11.62 17.00
CA HIS A 28 8.88 -11.75 16.23
C HIS A 28 10.09 -11.23 17.02
N LYS A 29 11.18 -11.99 17.00
CA LYS A 29 12.40 -11.69 17.78
C LYS A 29 12.98 -10.30 17.48
N GLU A 30 13.05 -9.92 16.19
CA GLU A 30 13.59 -8.62 15.77
C GLU A 30 12.68 -7.47 16.20
N TYR A 31 11.36 -7.66 16.13
CA TYR A 31 10.40 -6.69 16.64
C TYR A 31 10.55 -6.50 18.16
N LYS A 32 10.57 -7.59 18.92
CA LYS A 32 10.74 -7.53 20.38
C LYS A 32 12.06 -6.86 20.77
N ALA A 33 13.16 -7.20 20.10
CA ALA A 33 14.45 -6.56 20.33
C ALA A 33 14.45 -5.07 20.00
N TRP A 34 13.74 -4.65 18.94
CA TRP A 34 13.59 -3.26 18.56
C TRP A 34 12.66 -2.48 19.50
N SER A 35 11.48 -3.04 19.83
CA SER A 35 10.50 -2.34 20.66
C SER A 35 10.96 -2.21 22.11
N SER A 36 11.67 -3.22 22.66
CA SER A 36 12.15 -3.20 24.05
C SER A 36 13.42 -2.40 24.30
N ALA A 37 14.17 -2.08 23.25
CA ALA A 37 15.43 -1.33 23.40
C ALA A 37 15.22 0.07 24.00
N ASP A 38 16.07 0.44 24.96
CA ASP A 38 16.07 1.75 25.64
C ASP A 38 16.88 2.81 24.87
N PHE A 39 17.03 2.62 23.58
CA PHE A 39 17.67 3.55 22.65
C PHE A 39 16.88 3.65 21.36
N SER A 40 17.09 4.74 20.63
CA SER A 40 16.50 4.96 19.31
C SER A 40 17.04 3.93 18.33
N ASP A 41 16.17 3.34 17.51
CA ASP A 41 16.54 2.23 16.64
C ASP A 41 15.62 2.15 15.42
N LEU A 42 16.07 1.45 14.37
CA LEU A 42 15.35 1.24 13.13
C LEU A 42 15.04 -0.25 12.93
N LEU A 43 13.78 -0.55 12.61
CA LEU A 43 13.32 -1.85 12.14
C LEU A 43 12.89 -1.74 10.68
N LEU A 44 13.53 -2.53 9.82
CA LEU A 44 13.22 -2.62 8.40
C LEU A 44 12.36 -3.85 8.09
N ILE A 45 11.26 -3.62 7.39
CA ILE A 45 10.45 -4.66 6.76
C ILE A 45 10.79 -4.69 5.27
N GLU A 46 11.54 -5.69 4.87
CA GLU A 46 11.87 -5.93 3.47
C GLU A 46 10.94 -6.95 2.85
N GLY A 47 10.50 -6.75 1.62
CA GLY A 47 9.66 -7.76 0.98
C GLY A 47 9.42 -7.52 -0.51
N LYS A 48 9.09 -8.63 -1.20
CA LYS A 48 8.74 -8.65 -2.62
C LYS A 48 7.54 -7.72 -2.94
N PRO A 49 7.38 -7.28 -4.19
CA PRO A 49 6.13 -6.66 -4.64
C PRO A 49 4.92 -7.54 -4.28
N GLY A 50 3.86 -6.94 -3.76
CA GLY A 50 2.64 -7.69 -3.42
C GLY A 50 2.73 -8.63 -2.22
N SER A 51 3.80 -8.55 -1.40
CA SER A 51 3.95 -9.38 -0.18
C SER A 51 3.12 -8.92 1.03
N GLY A 52 2.47 -7.75 0.96
CA GLY A 52 1.64 -7.23 2.04
C GLY A 52 2.32 -6.21 2.96
N LYS A 53 3.45 -5.61 2.57
CA LYS A 53 4.18 -4.61 3.37
C LYS A 53 3.31 -3.47 3.86
N SER A 54 2.63 -2.78 2.95
CA SER A 54 1.76 -1.63 3.32
C SER A 54 0.62 -2.03 4.25
N THR A 55 0.03 -3.22 4.05
CA THR A 55 -0.99 -3.77 4.94
C THR A 55 -0.43 -4.01 6.35
N LEU A 56 0.81 -4.53 6.46
CA LEU A 56 1.50 -4.70 7.74
C LEU A 56 1.74 -3.34 8.42
N MET A 57 2.19 -2.32 7.68
CA MET A 57 2.44 -0.99 8.23
C MET A 57 1.15 -0.34 8.75
N LYS A 58 0.04 -0.45 8.00
CA LYS A 58 -1.28 0.03 8.43
C LYS A 58 -1.78 -0.73 9.66
N TYR A 59 -1.66 -2.06 9.68
CA TYR A 59 -2.01 -2.90 10.83
C TYR A 59 -1.21 -2.51 12.07
N PHE A 60 0.11 -2.35 11.95
CA PHE A 60 0.97 -1.92 13.04
C PHE A 60 0.53 -0.57 13.60
N GLN A 61 0.38 0.45 12.75
CA GLN A 61 -0.02 1.80 13.16
C GLN A 61 -1.34 1.78 13.95
N ARG A 62 -2.32 1.01 13.48
CA ARG A 62 -3.64 0.94 14.10
C ARG A 62 -3.63 0.19 15.44
N SER A 63 -2.85 -0.89 15.52
CA SER A 63 -2.85 -1.79 16.67
C SER A 63 -1.84 -1.39 17.75
N LEU A 64 -0.95 -0.45 17.47
CA LEU A 64 0.17 -0.11 18.36
C LEU A 64 -0.28 0.33 19.75
N SER A 65 -1.30 1.19 19.85
CA SER A 65 -1.80 1.69 21.14
C SER A 65 -2.42 0.60 22.03
N GLU A 66 -3.01 -0.41 21.41
CA GLU A 66 -3.61 -1.55 22.12
C GLU A 66 -2.57 -2.59 22.54
N ARG A 67 -1.59 -2.84 21.66
CA ARG A 67 -0.56 -3.88 21.85
C ARG A 67 0.60 -3.41 22.72
N GLU A 68 0.92 -2.14 22.69
CA GLU A 68 1.95 -1.52 23.52
C GLU A 68 1.37 -0.33 24.30
N PRO A 69 0.53 -0.54 25.32
CA PRO A 69 -0.06 0.55 26.08
C PRO A 69 1.01 1.23 26.94
N ARG A 70 1.53 2.35 26.48
CA ARG A 70 2.47 3.22 27.17
C ARG A 70 1.81 4.56 27.43
N GLN A 71 2.14 5.19 28.54
CA GLN A 71 1.52 6.47 28.94
C GLN A 71 1.83 7.63 27.99
N SER A 72 2.98 7.58 27.30
CA SER A 72 3.40 8.63 26.38
C SER A 72 4.04 8.02 25.14
N GLN A 73 3.28 7.98 24.05
CA GLN A 73 3.75 7.56 22.74
C GLN A 73 3.14 8.46 21.67
N ILE A 74 3.98 8.89 20.75
CA ILE A 74 3.61 9.72 19.62
C ILE A 74 3.80 8.86 18.36
N VAL A 75 2.83 8.88 17.47
CA VAL A 75 2.88 8.11 16.21
C VAL A 75 2.82 9.08 15.05
N ALA A 76 3.88 9.12 14.27
CA ALA A 76 3.94 9.90 13.04
C ALA A 76 4.15 8.95 11.86
N SER A 77 3.46 9.21 10.75
CA SER A 77 3.50 8.29 9.61
C SER A 77 3.54 8.98 8.26
N PHE A 78 4.15 8.29 7.31
CA PHE A 78 4.06 8.65 5.91
C PHE A 78 4.10 7.40 5.03
N TYR A 79 3.20 7.37 4.03
CA TYR A 79 3.06 6.29 3.08
C TYR A 79 3.38 6.81 1.68
N TYR A 80 4.58 6.53 1.19
CA TYR A 80 4.95 6.90 -0.16
C TYR A 80 4.07 6.18 -1.19
N SER A 81 3.85 6.84 -2.34
CA SER A 81 3.15 6.21 -3.44
C SER A 81 3.50 6.88 -4.77
N TYR A 82 4.14 6.15 -5.63
CA TYR A 82 4.40 6.58 -7.00
C TYR A 82 3.09 6.84 -7.78
N ARG A 83 2.05 6.05 -7.50
CA ARG A 83 0.74 6.14 -8.19
C ARG A 83 -0.06 7.40 -7.82
N GLU A 84 0.23 8.01 -6.68
CA GLU A 84 -0.44 9.24 -6.22
C GLU A 84 0.29 10.51 -6.73
N GLY A 85 1.34 10.35 -7.54
CA GLY A 85 2.10 11.43 -8.17
C GLY A 85 3.17 12.06 -7.28
N GLU A 86 3.86 13.07 -7.83
CA GLU A 86 5.05 13.71 -7.24
C GLU A 86 4.86 14.19 -5.79
N ARG A 87 3.64 14.59 -5.42
CA ARG A 87 3.38 15.05 -4.05
C ARG A 87 3.56 13.94 -3.02
N GLN A 88 3.28 12.68 -3.39
CA GLN A 88 3.34 11.53 -2.51
C GLN A 88 4.71 10.81 -2.57
N THR A 89 5.59 11.18 -3.50
CA THR A 89 6.97 10.69 -3.58
C THR A 89 7.97 11.64 -2.94
N ASN A 90 7.57 12.89 -2.67
CA ASN A 90 8.43 13.97 -2.24
C ASN A 90 8.77 13.92 -0.75
N HIS A 91 10.06 14.01 -0.43
CA HIS A 91 10.58 13.91 0.93
C HIS A 91 10.27 15.13 1.82
N SER A 92 10.12 16.32 1.24
CA SER A 92 9.68 17.50 2.00
C SER A 92 8.26 17.32 2.51
N ASN A 93 7.39 16.70 1.71
CA ASN A 93 6.01 16.40 2.12
C ASN A 93 5.97 15.30 3.19
N MET A 94 6.85 14.31 3.12
CA MET A 94 7.02 13.32 4.19
C MET A 94 7.38 14.01 5.51
N LEU A 95 8.39 14.87 5.53
CA LEU A 95 8.79 15.59 6.74
C LEU A 95 7.70 16.55 7.27
N ARG A 96 6.93 17.18 6.37
CA ARG A 96 5.78 18.02 6.76
C ARG A 96 4.69 17.19 7.43
N SER A 97 4.33 16.03 6.86
CA SER A 97 3.36 15.11 7.44
C SER A 97 3.79 14.64 8.82
N VAL A 98 5.03 14.16 8.92
CA VAL A 98 5.62 13.68 10.18
C VAL A 98 5.64 14.78 11.26
N LEU A 99 6.10 15.99 10.92
CA LEU A 99 6.11 17.11 11.85
C LEU A 99 4.69 17.49 12.27
N TYR A 100 3.74 17.49 11.34
CA TYR A 100 2.34 17.78 11.67
C TYR A 100 1.79 16.76 12.67
N ASP A 101 2.02 15.46 12.43
CA ASP A 101 1.59 14.39 13.32
C ASP A 101 2.18 14.55 14.74
N ILE A 102 3.49 14.80 14.84
CA ILE A 102 4.18 15.00 16.12
C ILE A 102 3.60 16.21 16.88
N LEU A 103 3.50 17.34 16.19
CA LEU A 103 3.05 18.59 16.79
C LEU A 103 1.57 18.59 17.18
N SER A 104 0.75 17.77 16.50
CA SER A 104 -0.68 17.65 16.81
C SER A 104 -0.98 16.78 18.02
N GLN A 105 -0.06 15.87 18.37
CA GLN A 105 -0.24 14.90 19.45
C GLN A 105 0.40 15.32 20.78
N ASN A 106 1.32 16.30 20.77
CA ASN A 106 2.06 16.67 21.97
C ASN A 106 2.27 18.17 22.07
N GLU A 107 1.81 18.77 23.17
CA GLU A 107 1.87 20.22 23.40
C GLU A 107 3.31 20.73 23.59
N GLU A 108 4.21 19.95 24.20
CA GLU A 108 5.58 20.37 24.42
C GLU A 108 6.37 20.47 23.12
N PHE A 109 6.18 19.53 22.19
CA PHE A 109 6.72 19.67 20.84
C PHE A 109 6.14 20.89 20.13
N SER A 110 4.86 21.17 20.30
CA SER A 110 4.22 22.37 19.74
C SER A 110 4.78 23.66 20.33
N PHE A 111 5.11 23.68 21.61
CA PHE A 111 5.74 24.85 22.28
C PHE A 111 7.16 25.09 21.72
N HIS A 112 7.96 24.05 21.58
CA HIS A 112 9.29 24.13 20.95
C HIS A 112 9.23 24.65 19.52
N PHE A 113 8.29 24.14 18.74
CA PHE A 113 8.03 24.60 17.38
C PHE A 113 7.66 26.07 17.31
N GLN A 114 6.78 26.54 18.20
CA GLN A 114 6.39 27.95 18.25
C GLN A 114 7.60 28.86 18.58
N SER A 115 8.48 28.43 19.47
CA SER A 115 9.69 29.13 19.80
C SER A 115 10.64 29.25 18.61
N TYR A 116 10.86 28.18 17.90
CA TYR A 116 11.62 28.14 16.64
C TYR A 116 10.99 29.07 15.58
N TYR A 117 9.67 28.97 15.38
CA TYR A 117 8.94 29.79 14.42
C TYR A 117 9.07 31.27 14.69
N ARG A 118 8.96 31.69 15.99
CA ARG A 118 9.12 33.09 16.42
C ARG A 118 10.53 33.61 16.16
N GLN A 119 11.56 32.83 16.42
CA GLN A 119 12.95 33.21 16.14
C GLN A 119 13.18 33.48 14.66
N VAL A 120 12.68 32.60 13.78
CA VAL A 120 12.80 32.76 12.31
C VAL A 120 12.00 33.99 11.85
N ALA A 121 10.78 34.20 12.36
CA ALA A 121 9.93 35.33 12.00
C ALA A 121 10.51 36.66 12.44
N GLN A 122 11.17 36.74 13.62
CA GLN A 122 11.85 37.93 14.11
C GLN A 122 13.06 38.34 13.25
N GLY A 123 13.67 37.38 12.55
CA GLY A 123 14.73 37.63 11.58
C GLY A 123 14.25 38.23 10.24
N GLY A 124 12.95 38.56 10.12
CA GLY A 124 12.35 39.20 8.93
C GLY A 124 11.99 38.22 7.80
N GLY A 125 12.06 36.90 8.04
CA GLY A 125 11.70 35.85 7.09
C GLY A 125 10.42 35.12 7.44
N HIS A 126 9.66 34.69 6.44
CA HIS A 126 8.73 33.60 6.65
C HIS A 126 9.54 32.28 6.61
N PRO A 127 9.25 31.30 7.50
CA PRO A 127 9.93 30.00 7.44
C PRO A 127 9.72 29.38 6.06
N GLU A 128 10.78 29.28 5.30
CA GLU A 128 10.76 28.43 4.11
C GLU A 128 10.80 26.98 4.57
N TRP A 129 9.77 26.24 4.23
CA TRP A 129 9.68 24.80 4.50
C TRP A 129 10.51 24.01 3.50
N SER A 130 11.80 24.36 3.36
CA SER A 130 12.74 23.59 2.57
C SER A 130 13.01 22.25 3.25
N TYR A 131 13.37 21.23 2.48
CA TYR A 131 13.73 19.93 2.99
C TYR A 131 14.81 20.01 4.10
N LYS A 132 15.84 20.84 3.88
CA LYS A 132 16.90 21.07 4.87
C LYS A 132 16.38 21.69 6.18
N SER A 133 15.49 22.66 6.09
CA SER A 133 14.89 23.31 7.27
C SER A 133 14.03 22.34 8.07
N LEU A 134 13.23 21.51 7.38
CA LEU A 134 12.38 20.51 8.01
C LEU A 134 13.22 19.40 8.71
N LYS A 135 14.30 18.94 8.09
CA LYS A 135 15.26 17.99 8.71
C LYS A 135 15.85 18.60 9.99
N GLY A 136 16.37 19.82 9.91
CA GLY A 136 16.96 20.50 11.05
C GLY A 136 15.97 20.69 12.19
N LEU A 137 14.72 21.04 11.88
CA LEU A 137 13.66 21.20 12.85
C LEU A 137 13.35 19.88 13.56
N LEU A 138 13.16 18.77 12.82
CA LEU A 138 12.84 17.48 13.42
C LEU A 138 13.98 16.97 14.32
N LEU A 139 15.24 17.11 13.89
CA LEU A 139 16.40 16.77 14.72
C LEU A 139 16.46 17.61 15.99
N SER A 140 16.19 18.92 15.89
CA SER A 140 16.17 19.82 17.04
C SER A 140 15.06 19.47 18.04
N LEU A 141 13.87 19.14 17.54
CA LEU A 141 12.74 18.70 18.37
C LEU A 141 13.08 17.43 19.16
N VAL A 142 13.61 16.42 18.50
CA VAL A 142 13.99 15.14 19.13
C VAL A 142 15.12 15.33 20.14
N LYS A 143 16.13 16.13 19.81
CA LYS A 143 17.31 16.36 20.65
C LYS A 143 16.98 17.16 21.92
N ASN A 144 16.13 18.16 21.80
CA ASN A 144 15.86 19.12 22.86
C ASN A 144 14.57 18.84 23.65
N HIS A 145 13.89 17.75 23.36
CA HIS A 145 12.66 17.39 24.08
C HIS A 145 12.95 17.09 25.56
N PRO A 146 12.26 17.74 26.51
CA PRO A 146 12.60 17.66 27.92
C PRO A 146 12.12 16.40 28.63
N VAL A 147 11.15 15.70 28.04
CA VAL A 147 10.46 14.56 28.66
C VAL A 147 10.83 13.25 27.97
N SER A 148 10.88 12.17 28.73
CA SER A 148 11.11 10.83 28.18
C SER A 148 9.86 10.33 27.48
N GLU A 149 9.87 10.33 26.16
CA GLU A 149 8.78 9.90 25.28
C GLU A 149 9.27 8.92 24.22
N ARG A 150 8.34 8.14 23.65
CA ARG A 150 8.61 7.33 22.46
C ARG A 150 7.91 7.91 21.27
N LEU A 151 8.70 8.22 20.25
CA LEU A 151 8.22 8.62 18.93
C LEU A 151 8.35 7.45 17.98
N TYR A 152 7.22 6.92 17.54
CA TYR A 152 7.15 5.94 16.46
C TYR A 152 7.04 6.67 15.12
N LEU A 153 8.04 6.50 14.28
CA LEU A 153 8.08 7.06 12.94
C LEU A 153 7.89 5.93 11.92
N ILE A 154 6.72 5.89 11.30
CA ILE A 154 6.30 4.84 10.37
C ILE A 154 6.46 5.37 8.94
N VAL A 155 7.30 4.71 8.14
CA VAL A 155 7.56 5.09 6.75
C VAL A 155 7.33 3.87 5.85
N ASP A 156 6.25 3.91 5.05
CA ASP A 156 5.92 2.85 4.11
C ASP A 156 6.40 3.16 2.70
N ALA A 157 6.73 2.09 1.97
CA ALA A 157 7.09 2.12 0.56
C ALA A 157 8.24 3.09 0.24
N MET A 158 9.33 3.03 1.01
CA MET A 158 10.51 3.87 0.77
C MET A 158 11.05 3.73 -0.67
N ASP A 159 10.90 2.57 -1.28
CA ASP A 159 11.26 2.31 -2.68
C ASP A 159 10.41 3.11 -3.69
N GLU A 160 9.24 3.59 -3.31
CA GLU A 160 8.36 4.44 -4.14
C GLU A 160 8.63 5.95 -3.96
N SER A 161 9.60 6.33 -3.13
CA SER A 161 10.03 7.72 -2.96
C SER A 161 10.89 8.22 -4.12
N ASP A 162 11.10 9.54 -4.19
CA ASP A 162 12.00 10.15 -5.16
C ASP A 162 13.41 9.54 -5.07
N ASP A 163 13.93 9.04 -6.20
CA ASP A 163 15.21 8.34 -6.28
C ASP A 163 16.40 9.27 -5.99
N GLY A 164 16.29 10.54 -6.40
CA GLY A 164 17.40 11.50 -6.35
C GLY A 164 17.86 11.83 -4.94
N GLU A 165 16.94 11.80 -3.97
CA GLU A 165 17.21 12.17 -2.58
C GLU A 165 16.99 11.01 -1.59
N ARG A 166 16.69 9.80 -2.05
CA ARG A 166 16.36 8.65 -1.20
C ARG A 166 17.47 8.30 -0.21
N LEU A 167 18.72 8.30 -0.66
CA LEU A 167 19.86 8.00 0.21
C LEU A 167 19.99 9.05 1.34
N ASP A 168 19.77 10.34 1.03
CA ASP A 168 19.81 11.40 2.05
C ASP A 168 18.70 11.23 3.10
N VAL A 169 17.52 10.76 2.71
CA VAL A 169 16.44 10.44 3.67
C VAL A 169 16.80 9.25 4.54
N ILE A 170 17.39 8.20 3.95
CA ILE A 170 17.86 7.04 4.71
C ILE A 170 18.90 7.46 5.74
N GLU A 171 19.92 8.22 5.33
CA GLU A 171 20.95 8.76 6.22
C GLU A 171 20.33 9.64 7.32
N PHE A 172 19.32 10.42 6.99
CA PHE A 172 18.59 11.22 7.95
C PHE A 172 17.83 10.37 8.99
N LEU A 173 17.14 9.30 8.58
CA LEU A 173 16.46 8.38 9.50
C LEU A 173 17.46 7.70 10.44
N LEU A 174 18.63 7.35 9.93
CA LEU A 174 19.73 6.80 10.72
C LEU A 174 20.30 7.84 11.70
N ALA A 175 20.45 9.09 11.26
CA ALA A 175 20.90 10.19 12.12
C ALA A 175 19.89 10.47 13.24
N LEU A 176 18.58 10.36 12.98
CA LEU A 176 17.54 10.43 14.02
C LEU A 176 17.73 9.33 15.08
N CYS A 177 17.99 8.08 14.64
CA CYS A 177 18.28 6.97 15.55
C CYS A 177 19.60 7.17 16.34
N ALA A 178 20.58 7.86 15.77
CA ALA A 178 21.85 8.16 16.44
C ALA A 178 21.74 9.39 17.39
N THR A 179 20.66 10.16 17.33
CA THR A 179 20.48 11.36 18.14
C THR A 179 20.24 10.95 19.60
N ARG A 180 21.06 11.49 20.50
CA ARG A 180 20.92 11.30 21.93
C ARG A 180 20.03 12.42 22.50
N GLY A 181 18.97 12.03 23.18
CA GLY A 181 18.01 12.91 23.83
C GLY A 181 17.11 12.11 24.76
N HIS A 182 16.14 12.77 25.38
CA HIS A 182 15.13 12.08 26.21
C HIS A 182 14.05 11.40 25.35
N CYS A 183 13.85 11.86 24.12
CA CYS A 183 12.91 11.25 23.19
C CYS A 183 13.56 10.04 22.47
N LEU A 184 12.96 8.87 22.64
CA LEU A 184 13.38 7.65 21.96
C LEU A 184 12.65 7.52 20.62
N VAL A 185 13.39 7.55 19.53
CA VAL A 185 12.81 7.42 18.18
C VAL A 185 12.86 5.97 17.74
N LYS A 186 11.69 5.40 17.48
CA LYS A 186 11.51 4.06 16.94
C LYS A 186 11.08 4.16 15.48
N VAL A 187 12.04 4.01 14.59
CA VAL A 187 11.80 4.11 13.14
C VAL A 187 11.38 2.75 12.60
N PHE A 188 10.22 2.68 11.97
CA PHE A 188 9.66 1.48 11.35
C PHE A 188 9.47 1.73 9.86
N VAL A 189 10.30 1.09 9.03
CA VAL A 189 10.36 1.33 7.59
C VAL A 189 9.95 0.07 6.84
N ALA A 190 9.13 0.22 5.80
CA ALA A 190 8.88 -0.85 4.84
C ALA A 190 9.39 -0.45 3.44
N SER A 191 10.06 -1.37 2.77
CA SER A 191 10.62 -1.16 1.44
C SER A 191 10.80 -2.47 0.68
N ARG A 192 10.94 -2.39 -0.64
CA ARG A 192 11.69 -3.40 -1.39
C ARG A 192 13.17 -3.26 -1.05
N PRO A 193 14.03 -4.21 -1.43
CA PRO A 193 15.48 -4.02 -1.32
C PRO A 193 15.89 -2.72 -2.01
N VAL A 194 16.52 -1.82 -1.26
CA VAL A 194 17.08 -0.54 -1.77
C VAL A 194 18.49 -0.34 -1.20
N ASP A 195 19.34 0.31 -1.97
CA ASP A 195 20.68 0.66 -1.51
C ASP A 195 20.62 1.55 -0.27
N GLY A 196 21.50 1.31 0.69
CA GLY A 196 21.58 2.07 1.93
C GLY A 196 20.70 1.59 3.09
N LEU A 197 19.64 0.81 2.84
CA LEU A 197 18.79 0.22 3.91
C LEU A 197 19.09 -1.25 4.18
N GLY A 198 19.53 -2.00 3.18
CA GLY A 198 19.83 -3.43 3.29
C GLY A 198 21.31 -3.72 3.02
N GLY A 199 21.86 -4.73 3.66
CA GLY A 199 23.24 -5.20 3.40
C GLY A 199 24.28 -4.69 4.40
N GLN A 200 25.57 -4.98 4.11
CA GLN A 200 26.70 -4.72 5.02
C GLN A 200 27.00 -3.24 5.31
N SER A 201 26.44 -2.31 4.53
CA SER A 201 26.66 -0.86 4.69
C SER A 201 25.70 -0.20 5.69
N ALA A 202 24.63 -0.85 6.08
CA ALA A 202 23.54 -0.25 6.88
C ALA A 202 23.61 -0.64 8.37
N GLY A 203 24.76 -0.74 8.98
CA GLY A 203 24.86 -0.94 10.44
C GLY A 203 24.03 -2.15 10.97
N ASN A 204 23.98 -2.34 12.29
CA ASN A 204 23.23 -3.41 12.97
C ASN A 204 21.71 -3.15 13.00
N HIS A 205 21.07 -2.79 11.88
CA HIS A 205 19.61 -2.61 11.87
C HIS A 205 18.90 -3.95 11.94
N LYS A 206 17.75 -3.94 12.61
CA LYS A 206 16.86 -5.09 12.68
C LYS A 206 16.10 -5.21 11.36
N LEU A 207 16.08 -6.42 10.81
CA LEU A 207 15.48 -6.72 9.51
C LEU A 207 14.52 -7.89 9.62
N ILE A 208 13.31 -7.71 9.10
CA ILE A 208 12.34 -8.78 8.88
C ILE A 208 12.07 -8.87 7.38
N ARG A 209 12.33 -10.03 6.79
CA ARG A 209 11.92 -10.33 5.41
C ARG A 209 10.52 -10.91 5.41
N LEU A 210 9.58 -10.17 4.88
CA LEU A 210 8.15 -10.48 4.99
C LEU A 210 7.79 -11.81 4.34
N GLN A 211 8.41 -12.16 3.22
CA GLN A 211 8.18 -13.43 2.54
C GLN A 211 8.63 -14.65 3.37
N ASP A 212 9.52 -14.48 4.35
CA ASP A 212 10.01 -15.58 5.17
C ASP A 212 9.08 -15.91 6.36
N VAL A 213 8.18 -14.97 6.70
CA VAL A 213 7.34 -15.04 7.90
C VAL A 213 5.84 -15.08 7.63
N ASN A 214 5.39 -14.74 6.42
CA ASN A 214 3.96 -14.59 6.10
C ASN A 214 3.29 -15.87 5.56
N LYS A 215 3.99 -17.00 5.50
CA LYS A 215 3.46 -18.28 4.97
C LYS A 215 2.18 -18.72 5.69
N SER A 216 2.13 -18.57 7.02
CA SER A 216 0.93 -18.91 7.82
C SER A 216 -0.25 -18.02 7.46
N ASP A 217 -0.02 -16.73 7.24
CA ASP A 217 -1.08 -15.76 6.87
C ASP A 217 -1.62 -16.04 5.47
N ILE A 218 -0.75 -16.37 4.52
CA ILE A 218 -1.14 -16.85 3.19
C ILE A 218 -2.00 -18.11 3.31
N SER A 219 -1.57 -19.09 4.12
CA SER A 219 -2.33 -20.34 4.32
C SER A 219 -3.73 -20.08 4.90
N LYS A 220 -3.89 -19.14 5.84
CA LYS A 220 -5.19 -18.72 6.39
C LYS A 220 -6.06 -18.09 5.28
N PHE A 221 -5.48 -17.18 4.52
CA PHE A 221 -6.17 -16.52 3.42
C PHE A 221 -6.62 -17.51 2.35
N VAL A 222 -5.75 -18.46 1.95
CA VAL A 222 -6.09 -19.53 1.00
C VAL A 222 -7.24 -20.39 1.54
N ALA A 223 -7.17 -20.80 2.81
CA ALA A 223 -8.24 -21.59 3.43
C ALA A 223 -9.59 -20.87 3.40
N SER A 224 -9.60 -19.54 3.61
CA SER A 224 -10.84 -18.75 3.66
C SER A 224 -11.59 -18.74 2.32
N PHE A 225 -10.90 -18.73 1.18
CA PHE A 225 -11.58 -18.73 -0.10
C PHE A 225 -11.80 -20.14 -0.69
N LEU A 226 -10.95 -21.13 -0.36
CA LEU A 226 -11.20 -22.52 -0.76
C LEU A 226 -12.44 -23.11 -0.06
N GLY A 227 -12.81 -22.59 1.11
CA GLY A 227 -14.08 -22.92 1.77
C GLY A 227 -15.32 -22.27 1.12
N ASN A 228 -15.17 -21.53 0.02
CA ASN A 228 -16.30 -20.92 -0.67
C ASN A 228 -17.17 -22.01 -1.34
N PRO A 229 -18.50 -22.08 -1.05
CA PRO A 229 -19.39 -23.06 -1.62
C PRO A 229 -19.43 -23.09 -3.15
N ARG A 230 -19.03 -22.00 -3.82
CA ARG A 230 -18.97 -21.92 -5.28
C ARG A 230 -17.85 -22.78 -5.89
N LEU A 231 -16.80 -23.10 -5.12
CA LEU A 231 -15.69 -23.94 -5.58
C LEU A 231 -16.04 -25.44 -5.48
N ASP A 232 -16.94 -25.80 -4.55
CA ASP A 232 -17.46 -27.17 -4.34
C ASP A 232 -16.37 -28.27 -4.39
N LEU A 233 -15.21 -27.96 -3.81
CA LEU A 233 -14.07 -28.88 -3.83
C LEU A 233 -14.24 -29.98 -2.78
N PRO A 234 -14.01 -31.26 -3.13
CA PRO A 234 -13.88 -32.32 -2.15
C PRO A 234 -12.81 -32.00 -1.12
N PRO A 235 -12.98 -32.44 0.16
CA PRO A 235 -12.05 -32.07 1.25
C PRO A 235 -10.58 -32.40 0.96
N GLY A 236 -10.30 -33.52 0.29
CA GLY A 236 -8.93 -33.90 -0.10
C GLY A 236 -8.31 -32.95 -1.11
N SER A 237 -9.06 -32.54 -2.12
CA SER A 237 -8.62 -31.62 -3.15
C SER A 237 -8.47 -30.20 -2.63
N ALA A 238 -9.37 -29.78 -1.73
CA ALA A 238 -9.25 -28.48 -1.06
C ALA A 238 -7.97 -28.41 -0.19
N LEU A 239 -7.64 -29.48 0.52
CA LEU A 239 -6.41 -29.55 1.33
C LEU A 239 -5.17 -29.50 0.42
N TRP A 240 -5.12 -30.32 -0.62
CA TRP A 240 -4.04 -30.32 -1.59
C TRP A 240 -3.88 -28.94 -2.26
N ALA A 241 -4.97 -28.33 -2.73
CA ALA A 241 -4.94 -27.01 -3.35
C ALA A 241 -4.41 -25.93 -2.36
N LYS A 242 -4.81 -26.02 -1.10
CA LYS A 242 -4.32 -25.12 -0.06
C LYS A 242 -2.80 -25.22 0.11
N GLU A 243 -2.29 -26.44 0.23
CA GLU A 243 -0.84 -26.68 0.37
C GLU A 243 -0.10 -26.20 -0.87
N TYR A 244 -0.58 -26.58 -2.06
CA TYR A 244 0.01 -26.19 -3.33
C TYR A 244 0.08 -24.66 -3.50
N ILE A 245 -1.04 -23.97 -3.34
CA ILE A 245 -1.11 -22.50 -3.48
C ILE A 245 -0.21 -21.82 -2.45
N THR A 246 -0.23 -22.27 -1.18
CA THR A 246 0.58 -21.68 -0.11
C THR A 246 2.08 -21.82 -0.40
N GLU A 247 2.52 -22.96 -0.93
CA GLU A 247 3.93 -23.19 -1.25
C GLU A 247 4.38 -22.36 -2.45
N HIS A 248 3.57 -22.32 -3.52
CA HIS A 248 3.91 -21.62 -4.75
C HIS A 248 3.73 -20.10 -4.68
N ALA A 249 3.02 -19.59 -3.68
CA ALA A 249 2.87 -18.15 -3.47
C ALA A 249 4.19 -17.46 -3.11
N GLN A 250 5.18 -18.17 -2.59
CA GLN A 250 6.51 -17.64 -2.23
C GLN A 250 6.47 -16.31 -1.44
N GLY A 251 5.47 -16.16 -0.57
CA GLY A 251 5.27 -14.96 0.23
C GLY A 251 4.56 -13.80 -0.48
N VAL A 252 4.00 -14.01 -1.68
CA VAL A 252 3.36 -12.96 -2.49
C VAL A 252 1.84 -13.07 -2.44
N PHE A 253 1.18 -12.22 -1.67
CA PHE A 253 -0.29 -12.20 -1.56
C PHE A 253 -1.00 -11.85 -2.87
N VAL A 254 -0.42 -10.95 -3.68
CA VAL A 254 -1.01 -10.59 -4.99
C VAL A 254 -1.10 -11.81 -5.89
N TRP A 255 -0.09 -12.68 -5.90
CA TRP A 255 -0.15 -13.94 -6.64
C TRP A 255 -1.34 -14.80 -6.19
N VAL A 256 -1.56 -14.93 -4.88
CA VAL A 256 -2.70 -15.69 -4.32
C VAL A 256 -4.04 -15.07 -4.69
N HIS A 257 -4.14 -13.74 -4.70
CA HIS A 257 -5.36 -13.04 -5.14
C HIS A 257 -5.69 -13.34 -6.60
N LEU A 258 -4.68 -13.36 -7.49
CA LEU A 258 -4.87 -13.70 -8.89
C LEU A 258 -5.31 -15.15 -9.07
N VAL A 259 -4.66 -16.08 -8.37
CA VAL A 259 -5.05 -17.50 -8.38
C VAL A 259 -6.49 -17.68 -7.88
N LYS A 260 -6.88 -17.00 -6.80
CA LYS A 260 -8.27 -17.01 -6.32
C LYS A 260 -9.26 -16.58 -7.39
N ALA A 261 -8.97 -15.47 -8.08
CA ALA A 261 -9.84 -14.95 -9.13
C ALA A 261 -10.01 -15.98 -10.27
N GLU A 262 -8.91 -16.57 -10.73
CA GLU A 262 -8.94 -17.60 -11.78
C GLU A 262 -9.66 -18.88 -11.34
N LEU A 263 -9.45 -19.36 -10.11
CA LEU A 263 -10.17 -20.52 -9.58
C LEU A 263 -11.68 -20.31 -9.53
N LEU A 264 -12.12 -19.10 -9.15
CA LEU A 264 -13.55 -18.77 -9.14
C LEU A 264 -14.16 -18.71 -10.55
N ASP A 265 -13.36 -18.36 -11.57
CA ASP A 265 -13.79 -18.43 -12.96
C ASP A 265 -13.94 -19.88 -13.44
N TYR A 266 -12.95 -20.74 -13.12
CA TYR A 266 -13.05 -22.17 -13.40
C TYR A 266 -14.28 -22.82 -12.76
N ALA A 267 -14.57 -22.49 -11.50
CA ALA A 267 -15.76 -23.01 -10.82
C ALA A 267 -17.08 -22.56 -11.49
N ARG A 268 -17.12 -21.35 -12.06
CA ARG A 268 -18.29 -20.87 -12.82
C ARG A 268 -18.52 -21.63 -14.12
N ASP A 269 -17.43 -22.09 -14.74
CA ASP A 269 -17.48 -22.85 -16.00
C ASP A 269 -17.82 -24.33 -15.78
N GLY A 270 -17.99 -24.77 -14.52
CA GLY A 270 -18.35 -26.17 -14.18
C GLY A 270 -17.22 -27.18 -14.37
N CYS A 271 -15.97 -26.72 -14.19
CA CYS A 271 -14.78 -27.56 -14.36
C CYS A 271 -14.72 -28.71 -13.34
N SER A 272 -14.14 -29.82 -13.74
CA SER A 272 -13.92 -30.98 -12.87
C SER A 272 -12.76 -30.76 -11.89
N GLU A 273 -12.66 -31.60 -10.88
CA GLU A 273 -11.54 -31.62 -9.93
C GLU A 273 -10.18 -31.78 -10.62
N SER A 274 -10.12 -32.62 -11.67
CA SER A 274 -8.89 -32.80 -12.48
C SER A 274 -8.53 -31.53 -13.22
N ASP A 275 -9.51 -30.80 -13.79
CA ASP A 275 -9.27 -29.51 -14.47
C ASP A 275 -8.68 -28.48 -13.53
N ILE A 276 -9.19 -28.41 -12.30
CA ILE A 276 -8.66 -27.50 -11.27
C ILE A 276 -7.23 -27.89 -10.87
N THR A 277 -6.97 -29.19 -10.73
CA THR A 277 -5.62 -29.67 -10.41
C THR A 277 -4.63 -29.35 -11.53
N ASP A 278 -4.99 -29.60 -12.77
CA ASP A 278 -4.16 -29.33 -13.94
C ASP A 278 -3.96 -27.82 -14.14
N PHE A 279 -5.01 -27.04 -13.88
CA PHE A 279 -4.92 -25.59 -13.85
C PHE A 279 -3.88 -25.11 -12.83
N LEU A 280 -3.98 -25.52 -11.56
CA LEU A 280 -3.05 -25.12 -10.51
C LEU A 280 -1.61 -25.50 -10.85
N LYS A 281 -1.38 -26.72 -11.38
CA LYS A 281 -0.05 -27.18 -11.81
C LYS A 281 0.50 -26.39 -13.00
N SER A 282 -0.37 -25.80 -13.82
CA SER A 282 0.02 -24.98 -14.97
C SER A 282 0.34 -23.52 -14.61
N LEU A 283 0.12 -23.10 -13.34
CA LEU A 283 0.36 -21.74 -12.93
C LEU A 283 1.86 -21.42 -12.88
N PRO A 284 2.26 -20.26 -13.44
CA PRO A 284 3.61 -19.74 -13.23
C PRO A 284 3.85 -19.41 -11.77
N THR A 285 5.05 -19.69 -11.28
CA THR A 285 5.46 -19.34 -9.90
C THR A 285 5.81 -17.87 -9.76
N GLU A 286 6.26 -17.24 -10.84
CA GLU A 286 6.60 -15.81 -10.87
C GLU A 286 5.35 -14.96 -11.20
N LEU A 287 5.26 -13.79 -10.56
CA LEU A 287 4.11 -12.88 -10.70
C LEU A 287 3.98 -12.39 -12.16
N GLU A 288 5.09 -12.06 -12.80
CA GLU A 288 5.14 -11.66 -14.22
C GLU A 288 4.49 -12.71 -15.13
N GLY A 289 4.82 -13.98 -14.94
CA GLY A 289 4.22 -15.08 -15.72
C GLY A 289 2.71 -15.20 -15.54
N VAL A 290 2.19 -14.89 -14.33
CA VAL A 290 0.72 -14.85 -14.12
C VAL A 290 0.11 -13.69 -14.89
N TYR A 291 0.72 -12.50 -14.86
CA TYR A 291 0.25 -11.37 -15.67
C TYR A 291 0.31 -11.63 -17.16
N ASP A 292 1.38 -12.25 -17.66
CA ASP A 292 1.49 -12.64 -19.06
C ASP A 292 0.37 -13.60 -19.47
N ARG A 293 0.06 -14.59 -18.63
CA ARG A 293 -1.07 -15.49 -18.85
C ARG A 293 -2.41 -14.76 -18.90
N MET A 294 -2.63 -13.79 -17.99
CA MET A 294 -3.85 -12.98 -18.00
C MET A 294 -3.95 -12.12 -19.28
N LEU A 295 -2.83 -11.56 -19.76
CA LEU A 295 -2.77 -10.82 -21.01
C LEU A 295 -3.08 -11.71 -22.23
N MET A 296 -2.49 -12.92 -22.29
CA MET A 296 -2.79 -13.88 -23.35
C MET A 296 -4.28 -14.27 -23.36
N ARG A 297 -4.91 -14.44 -22.20
CA ARG A 297 -6.37 -14.67 -22.13
C ARG A 297 -7.17 -13.48 -22.64
N LEU A 298 -6.74 -12.27 -22.32
CA LEU A 298 -7.36 -11.06 -22.83
C LEU A 298 -7.28 -11.03 -24.36
N GLU A 299 -6.10 -11.27 -24.93
CA GLU A 299 -5.85 -11.25 -26.38
C GLU A 299 -6.56 -12.39 -27.11
N GLY A 300 -6.65 -13.58 -26.52
CA GLY A 300 -7.35 -14.74 -27.08
C GLY A 300 -8.87 -14.66 -27.05
N GLY A 301 -9.44 -13.64 -26.42
CA GLY A 301 -10.88 -13.42 -26.32
C GLY A 301 -11.55 -13.02 -27.63
N LYS A 302 -12.89 -12.91 -27.60
CA LYS A 302 -13.63 -12.36 -28.76
C LYS A 302 -13.12 -10.96 -29.07
N LYS A 303 -12.80 -10.64 -30.33
CA LYS A 303 -12.23 -9.35 -30.78
C LYS A 303 -12.89 -8.13 -30.11
N ARG A 304 -14.23 -8.08 -30.08
CA ARG A 304 -14.97 -7.00 -29.44
C ARG A 304 -14.69 -6.91 -27.92
N ASN A 305 -14.46 -8.01 -27.23
CA ASN A 305 -14.13 -8.01 -25.80
C ASN A 305 -12.71 -7.54 -25.56
N VAL A 306 -11.79 -7.94 -26.40
CA VAL A 306 -10.38 -7.50 -26.40
C VAL A 306 -10.28 -5.98 -26.55
N GLU A 307 -10.92 -5.42 -27.56
CA GLU A 307 -10.93 -3.97 -27.81
C GLU A 307 -11.50 -3.19 -26.61
N VAL A 308 -12.60 -3.65 -26.04
CA VAL A 308 -13.21 -3.00 -24.87
C VAL A 308 -12.33 -3.16 -23.62
N GLY A 309 -11.74 -4.35 -23.40
CA GLY A 309 -10.82 -4.60 -22.28
C GLY A 309 -9.58 -3.71 -22.34
N GLN A 310 -8.95 -3.62 -23.52
CA GLN A 310 -7.81 -2.71 -23.74
C GLN A 310 -8.16 -1.26 -23.44
N LYS A 311 -9.32 -0.77 -23.91
CA LYS A 311 -9.80 0.60 -23.60
C LYS A 311 -10.05 0.78 -22.09
N MET A 312 -10.65 -0.22 -21.41
CA MET A 312 -10.83 -0.17 -19.96
C MET A 312 -9.50 -0.02 -19.23
N LEU A 313 -8.51 -0.86 -19.58
CA LEU A 313 -7.18 -0.82 -18.99
C LEU A 313 -6.48 0.52 -19.25
N GLN A 314 -6.56 1.04 -20.47
CA GLN A 314 -6.01 2.36 -20.81
C GLN A 314 -6.63 3.48 -19.97
N PHE A 315 -7.97 3.52 -19.85
CA PHE A 315 -8.63 4.54 -19.03
C PHE A 315 -8.21 4.46 -17.56
N VAL A 316 -8.08 3.26 -16.99
CA VAL A 316 -7.69 3.09 -15.58
C VAL A 316 -6.21 3.41 -15.36
N LEU A 317 -5.33 3.00 -16.29
CA LEU A 317 -3.88 3.27 -16.23
C LEU A 317 -3.53 4.76 -16.31
N PHE A 318 -4.21 5.49 -17.21
CA PHE A 318 -3.90 6.90 -17.48
C PHE A 318 -4.80 7.88 -16.73
N ALA A 319 -5.71 7.40 -15.90
CA ALA A 319 -6.55 8.27 -15.08
C ALA A 319 -5.73 8.95 -13.98
N CYS A 320 -5.91 10.26 -13.82
CA CYS A 320 -5.26 11.03 -12.74
C CYS A 320 -5.75 10.64 -11.33
N ARG A 321 -6.83 9.88 -11.22
CA ARG A 321 -7.41 9.33 -9.98
C ARG A 321 -8.18 8.06 -10.28
N PRO A 322 -8.44 7.20 -9.27
CA PRO A 322 -9.30 6.03 -9.45
C PRO A 322 -10.66 6.41 -10.03
N LEU A 323 -11.05 5.73 -11.10
CA LEU A 323 -12.31 5.99 -11.80
C LEU A 323 -13.49 5.33 -11.06
N GLY A 324 -14.62 6.06 -11.00
CA GLY A 324 -15.90 5.49 -10.64
C GLY A 324 -16.47 4.61 -11.76
N LEU A 325 -17.31 3.63 -11.43
CA LEU A 325 -17.98 2.79 -12.44
C LEU A 325 -18.80 3.61 -13.45
N GLY A 326 -19.48 4.66 -12.98
CA GLY A 326 -20.23 5.57 -13.84
C GLY A 326 -19.33 6.33 -14.82
N GLU A 327 -18.14 6.77 -14.37
CA GLU A 327 -17.17 7.46 -15.20
C GLU A 327 -16.60 6.55 -16.29
N LEU A 328 -16.22 5.31 -15.92
CA LEU A 328 -15.75 4.34 -16.91
C LEU A 328 -16.85 3.99 -17.93
N LYS A 329 -18.10 3.84 -17.47
CA LYS A 329 -19.24 3.60 -18.35
C LYS A 329 -19.42 4.71 -19.38
N GLN A 330 -19.28 5.96 -18.98
CA GLN A 330 -19.36 7.13 -19.86
C GLN A 330 -18.15 7.19 -20.80
N ALA A 331 -16.93 6.99 -20.28
CA ALA A 331 -15.72 7.01 -21.07
C ALA A 331 -15.74 5.97 -22.20
N LEU A 332 -16.24 4.77 -21.93
CA LEU A 332 -16.38 3.71 -22.94
C LEU A 332 -17.45 3.98 -24.00
N ALA A 333 -18.43 4.84 -23.72
CA ALA A 333 -19.47 5.23 -24.66
C ALA A 333 -18.99 6.32 -25.65
N ILE A 334 -17.92 7.03 -25.33
CA ILE A 334 -17.32 8.02 -26.20
C ILE A 334 -16.64 7.30 -27.37
N ARG A 335 -16.99 7.65 -28.60
CA ARG A 335 -16.38 7.13 -29.82
C ARG A 335 -15.08 7.87 -30.13
N ASP A 336 -14.16 7.21 -30.84
CA ASP A 336 -12.85 7.75 -31.17
C ASP A 336 -12.89 9.00 -32.09
N SER A 337 -14.02 9.24 -32.75
CA SER A 337 -14.26 10.45 -33.53
C SER A 337 -15.07 11.46 -32.68
N LEU A 338 -14.34 12.27 -31.92
CA LEU A 338 -14.92 13.48 -31.29
C LEU A 338 -15.01 14.57 -32.35
N ASP A 339 -16.12 14.64 -33.03
CA ASP A 339 -16.45 15.87 -33.84
C ASP A 339 -16.72 17.02 -32.87
N ALA A 340 -16.26 18.20 -33.23
CA ALA A 340 -16.49 19.45 -32.51
C ALA A 340 -18.01 19.66 -32.34
N GLY A 341 -18.56 19.38 -31.15
CA GLY A 341 -19.99 19.50 -30.85
C GLY A 341 -20.61 18.34 -30.10
N PHE A 342 -19.78 17.37 -29.63
CA PHE A 342 -20.29 16.24 -28.83
C PHE A 342 -21.04 16.68 -27.55
N SER A 343 -22.24 16.14 -27.35
CA SER A 343 -23.05 16.33 -26.14
C SER A 343 -23.38 15.00 -25.48
N LEU A 344 -23.35 14.97 -24.14
CA LEU A 344 -23.76 13.81 -23.34
C LEU A 344 -25.25 13.45 -23.54
N SER A 345 -26.04 14.39 -24.08
CA SER A 345 -27.46 14.18 -24.42
C SER A 345 -27.66 13.54 -25.79
N ASP A 346 -26.63 13.38 -26.59
CA ASP A 346 -26.74 12.80 -27.93
C ASP A 346 -27.27 11.35 -27.87
N GLU A 347 -28.20 11.04 -28.75
CA GLU A 347 -28.83 9.72 -28.81
C GLU A 347 -27.81 8.61 -29.10
N SER A 348 -26.79 8.90 -29.89
CA SER A 348 -25.68 7.99 -30.19
C SER A 348 -24.87 7.64 -28.95
N PHE A 349 -24.61 8.63 -28.08
CA PHE A 349 -23.93 8.42 -26.80
C PHE A 349 -24.79 7.60 -25.85
N GLN A 350 -26.06 7.93 -25.71
CA GLN A 350 -26.99 7.22 -24.83
C GLN A 350 -27.15 5.74 -25.25
N ARG A 351 -27.20 5.46 -26.55
CA ARG A 351 -27.21 4.11 -27.11
C ARG A 351 -25.90 3.36 -26.94
N GLY A 352 -24.77 4.08 -26.76
CA GLY A 352 -23.44 3.53 -26.49
C GLY A 352 -23.21 3.10 -25.02
N LEU A 353 -24.06 3.55 -24.10
CA LEU A 353 -23.91 3.25 -22.68
C LEU A 353 -24.11 1.76 -22.37
N ILE A 354 -23.15 1.16 -21.67
CA ILE A 354 -23.21 -0.22 -21.24
C ILE A 354 -24.25 -0.37 -20.12
N HIS A 355 -25.17 -1.32 -20.23
CA HIS A 355 -26.22 -1.52 -19.22
C HIS A 355 -25.65 -1.96 -17.86
N SER A 356 -24.75 -2.96 -17.83
CA SER A 356 -24.08 -3.43 -16.62
C SER A 356 -22.58 -3.37 -16.84
N ILE A 357 -21.97 -2.34 -16.31
CA ILE A 357 -20.51 -2.12 -16.41
C ILE A 357 -19.74 -3.18 -15.62
N GLU A 358 -20.27 -3.65 -14.49
CA GLU A 358 -19.66 -4.67 -13.63
C GLU A 358 -19.52 -5.99 -14.39
N LYS A 359 -20.59 -6.46 -15.05
CA LYS A 359 -20.54 -7.67 -15.89
C LYS A 359 -19.55 -7.50 -17.04
N ARG A 360 -19.48 -6.30 -17.59
CA ARG A 360 -18.60 -6.00 -18.71
C ARG A 360 -17.14 -6.01 -18.28
N ILE A 361 -16.81 -5.47 -17.10
CA ILE A 361 -15.46 -5.53 -16.51
C ILE A 361 -15.05 -7.01 -16.34
N ILE A 362 -15.87 -7.81 -15.70
CA ILE A 362 -15.60 -9.24 -15.48
C ILE A 362 -15.31 -9.96 -16.81
N SER A 363 -16.09 -9.67 -17.87
CA SER A 363 -15.96 -10.37 -19.15
C SER A 363 -14.84 -9.86 -20.07
N CYS A 364 -14.32 -8.64 -19.83
CA CYS A 364 -13.39 -8.00 -20.76
C CYS A 364 -12.05 -7.63 -20.14
N ALA A 365 -11.94 -7.53 -18.81
CA ALA A 365 -10.72 -7.06 -18.16
C ALA A 365 -9.80 -8.20 -17.69
N ALA A 366 -10.09 -9.46 -17.95
CA ALA A 366 -9.28 -10.64 -17.61
C ALA A 366 -8.74 -10.62 -16.17
N ASN A 367 -9.55 -10.17 -15.21
CA ASN A 367 -9.21 -10.01 -13.79
C ASN A 367 -8.13 -8.94 -13.48
N PHE A 368 -7.77 -8.09 -14.44
CA PHE A 368 -6.89 -6.95 -14.18
C PHE A 368 -7.56 -5.84 -13.39
N LEU A 369 -8.89 -5.72 -13.44
CA LEU A 369 -9.65 -4.69 -12.78
C LEU A 369 -10.49 -5.23 -11.63
N GLU A 370 -10.33 -4.64 -10.46
CA GLU A 370 -11.10 -4.95 -9.26
C GLU A 370 -12.08 -3.82 -8.94
N ILE A 371 -13.31 -4.18 -8.56
CA ILE A 371 -14.34 -3.22 -8.13
C ILE A 371 -14.31 -3.17 -6.61
N LYS A 372 -13.86 -2.04 -6.03
CA LYS A 372 -13.88 -1.79 -4.59
C LYS A 372 -15.03 -0.87 -4.21
N ALA A 373 -15.72 -1.19 -3.12
CA ALA A 373 -16.70 -0.28 -2.52
C ALA A 373 -15.98 0.98 -2.02
N GLY A 374 -16.37 2.16 -2.52
CA GLY A 374 -15.83 3.44 -2.08
C GLY A 374 -16.61 3.94 -0.87
N SER A 375 -15.92 4.40 0.16
CA SER A 375 -16.49 5.12 1.30
C SER A 375 -16.31 6.63 1.07
N ASP A 376 -17.10 7.24 0.20
CA ASP A 376 -17.20 8.71 0.19
C ASP A 376 -18.40 9.12 1.05
N HIS A 377 -18.24 10.17 1.85
CA HIS A 377 -19.28 10.76 2.70
C HIS A 377 -20.56 11.03 1.87
N GLY A 378 -21.53 10.12 1.97
CA GLY A 378 -22.90 10.32 1.49
C GLY A 378 -23.32 9.66 0.17
N SER A 379 -22.44 8.96 -0.57
CA SER A 379 -22.85 8.14 -1.72
C SER A 379 -22.00 6.88 -1.84
N PHE A 380 -22.65 5.72 -2.04
CA PHE A 380 -21.98 4.47 -2.39
C PHE A 380 -21.46 4.59 -3.82
N SER A 381 -20.22 5.02 -4.00
CA SER A 381 -19.54 5.00 -5.29
C SER A 381 -18.52 3.88 -5.32
N SER A 382 -18.75 2.85 -6.14
CA SER A 382 -17.74 1.80 -6.38
C SER A 382 -16.62 2.36 -7.26
N ARG A 383 -15.36 2.11 -6.90
CA ARG A 383 -14.17 2.57 -7.62
C ARG A 383 -13.42 1.40 -8.23
N LEU A 384 -12.73 1.65 -9.33
CA LEU A 384 -11.89 0.69 -10.03
C LEU A 384 -10.44 0.82 -9.61
N THR A 385 -9.79 -0.33 -9.41
CA THR A 385 -8.35 -0.44 -9.17
C THR A 385 -7.76 -1.55 -10.05
N LEU A 386 -6.50 -1.36 -10.43
CA LEU A 386 -5.65 -2.40 -11.03
C LEU A 386 -5.10 -3.29 -9.95
#